data_e5809b4df2a7ea9f1c23e1b1d7ec12cf
#
_entry.id   e5809b4df2a7ea9f1c23e1b1d7ec12cf
#
_cell.length_a   1.000
_cell.length_b   1.000
_cell.length_c   1.000
_cell.angle_alpha   90.00
_cell.angle_beta   90.00
_cell.angle_gamma   90.00
#
_symmetry.space_group_name_H-M   'P 1'
#
loop_
_entity.id
_entity.type
_entity.pdbx_description
1 polymer ?
#
loop_
_entity_poly.entity_id
_entity_poly.type
_entity_poly.pdbx_seq_one_letter_code
_entity_poly.pdbx_strand_id
1 'polypeptide(L)'
;MHFENVMEELLSEKLNEVQGELDCCLCDQCKEDILSYALNQLSPKYVNSDVGRAYARLDTMSNQFETDMLAALYAGANMVRQRPRHPVAQ
;
A
#
# COMPACT_ATOMS: atom_id res chain seq x y z
N MET A 1 -26.32 2.17 -3.61
CA MET A 1 -25.33 1.08 -3.57
C MET A 1 -23.99 1.63 -3.10
N HIS A 2 -23.40 0.96 -2.14
CA HIS A 2 -22.14 1.40 -1.56
C HIS A 2 -21.08 0.34 -1.75
N PHE A 3 -19.93 0.73 -2.30
CA PHE A 3 -18.80 -0.18 -2.43
C PHE A 3 -17.51 0.62 -2.23
N GLU A 4 -16.44 -0.10 -1.88
CA GLU A 4 -15.16 0.53 -1.60
C GLU A 4 -14.01 -0.36 -2.12
N ASN A 5 -12.88 0.27 -2.37
CA ASN A 5 -11.68 -0.43 -2.79
C ASN A 5 -10.88 -0.84 -1.55
N VAL A 6 -10.96 -2.12 -1.19
CA VAL A 6 -10.29 -2.60 0.02
C VAL A 6 -8.78 -2.64 -0.12
N MET A 7 -8.23 -2.43 -1.32
CA MET A 7 -6.78 -2.37 -1.47
C MET A 7 -6.18 -1.24 -0.66
N GLU A 8 -6.90 -0.14 -0.46
CA GLU A 8 -6.40 0.96 0.36
C GLU A 8 -6.13 0.47 1.78
N GLU A 9 -7.08 -0.25 2.34
CA GLU A 9 -6.96 -0.79 3.69
C GLU A 9 -5.88 -1.85 3.78
N LEU A 10 -5.89 -2.80 2.84
CA LEU A 10 -4.94 -3.91 2.84
C LEU A 10 -3.51 -3.43 2.68
N LEU A 11 -3.30 -2.49 1.76
CA LEU A 11 -1.96 -1.97 1.49
C LEU A 11 -1.47 -1.12 2.66
N SER A 12 -2.36 -0.36 3.30
CA SER A 12 -2.02 0.44 4.46
C SER A 12 -1.56 -0.45 5.62
N GLU A 13 -2.26 -1.56 5.83
CA GLU A 13 -1.87 -2.53 6.85
C GLU A 13 -0.50 -3.14 6.54
N LYS A 14 -0.26 -3.48 5.27
CA LYS A 14 1.02 -4.04 4.86
C LYS A 14 2.16 -3.03 5.04
N LEU A 15 1.91 -1.77 4.71
CA LEU A 15 2.91 -0.73 4.92
C LEU A 15 3.29 -0.64 6.39
N ASN A 16 2.31 -0.68 7.29
CA ASN A 16 2.58 -0.63 8.72
C ASN A 16 3.41 -1.82 9.19
N GLU A 17 3.20 -3.00 8.59
CA GLU A 17 3.98 -4.18 8.93
C GLU A 17 5.44 -4.05 8.52
N VAL A 18 5.69 -3.49 7.34
CA VAL A 18 7.05 -3.51 6.76
C VAL A 18 7.74 -2.16 6.81
N GLN A 19 7.15 -1.16 7.44
CA GLN A 19 7.72 0.19 7.41
C GLN A 19 9.16 0.24 7.93
N GLY A 20 9.52 -0.62 8.86
CA GLY A 20 10.88 -0.66 9.38
C GLY A 20 11.91 -1.17 8.37
N GLU A 21 11.46 -1.81 7.30
CA GLU A 21 12.34 -2.32 6.26
C GLU A 21 12.50 -1.35 5.09
N LEU A 22 11.67 -0.30 5.06
CA LEU A 22 11.73 0.70 3.99
C LEU A 22 12.75 1.77 4.36
N ASP A 23 13.72 1.98 3.49
CA ASP A 23 14.80 2.93 3.73
C ASP A 23 14.43 4.29 3.14
N CYS A 24 13.48 4.96 3.76
CA CYS A 24 12.99 6.25 3.29
C CYS A 24 12.30 6.99 4.42
N CYS A 25 11.94 8.25 4.17
CA CYS A 25 11.15 9.02 5.13
C CYS A 25 9.76 8.40 5.27
N LEU A 26 9.28 8.29 6.51
CA LEU A 26 7.99 7.68 6.80
C LEU A 26 7.06 8.65 7.53
N CYS A 27 7.18 9.95 7.28
CA CYS A 27 6.23 10.91 7.79
C CYS A 27 4.88 10.69 7.09
N ASP A 28 3.82 11.30 7.62
CA ASP A 28 2.48 11.08 7.09
C ASP A 28 2.39 11.38 5.60
N GLN A 29 3.01 12.48 5.15
CA GLN A 29 2.99 12.85 3.74
C GLN A 29 3.70 11.80 2.88
N CYS A 30 4.86 11.34 3.31
CA CYS A 30 5.61 10.33 2.56
C CYS A 30 4.88 9.00 2.52
N LYS A 31 4.24 8.61 3.62
CA LYS A 31 3.44 7.40 3.63
C LYS A 31 2.28 7.49 2.64
N GLU A 32 1.61 8.64 2.58
CA GLU A 32 0.53 8.85 1.62
C GLU A 32 1.04 8.75 0.19
N ASP A 33 2.21 9.32 -0.07
CA ASP A 33 2.81 9.27 -1.41
C ASP A 33 3.17 7.82 -1.78
N ILE A 34 3.72 7.06 -0.84
CA ILE A 34 4.04 5.66 -1.07
C ILE A 34 2.77 4.87 -1.39
N LEU A 35 1.72 5.08 -0.59
CA LEU A 35 0.47 4.36 -0.79
C LEU A 35 -0.18 4.74 -2.12
N SER A 36 -0.20 6.02 -2.47
CA SER A 36 -0.77 6.46 -3.74
C SER A 36 -0.03 5.83 -4.91
N TYR A 37 1.28 5.83 -4.87
CA TYR A 37 2.08 5.24 -5.93
C TYR A 37 1.81 3.73 -6.03
N ALA A 38 1.83 3.04 -4.88
CA ALA A 38 1.63 1.61 -4.87
C ALA A 38 0.23 1.22 -5.33
N LEU A 39 -0.79 1.97 -4.94
CA LEU A 39 -2.16 1.70 -5.36
C LEU A 39 -2.33 1.80 -6.87
N ASN A 40 -1.57 2.69 -7.52
CA ASN A 40 -1.61 2.82 -8.97
C ASN A 40 -0.92 1.66 -9.69
N GLN A 41 -0.12 0.88 -8.96
CA GLN A 41 0.57 -0.28 -9.54
C GLN A 41 -0.23 -1.57 -9.35
N LEU A 42 -1.27 -1.54 -8.53
CA LEU A 42 -2.04 -2.74 -8.18
C LEU A 42 -3.46 -2.65 -8.71
N SER A 43 -4.03 -3.81 -9.04
CA SER A 43 -5.43 -3.86 -9.43
C SER A 43 -6.31 -3.59 -8.21
N PRO A 44 -7.36 -2.78 -8.36
CA PRO A 44 -8.26 -2.51 -7.23
C PRO A 44 -9.09 -3.74 -6.87
N LYS A 45 -9.53 -3.80 -5.62
CA LYS A 45 -10.43 -4.84 -5.13
C LYS A 45 -11.63 -4.15 -4.50
N TYR A 46 -12.71 -4.06 -5.25
CA TYR A 46 -13.94 -3.43 -4.76
C TYR A 46 -14.85 -4.46 -4.11
N VAL A 47 -15.40 -4.09 -2.96
CA VAL A 47 -16.32 -4.95 -2.24
C VAL A 47 -17.51 -4.12 -1.79
N ASN A 48 -18.66 -4.77 -1.65
CA ASN A 48 -19.86 -4.09 -1.18
C ASN A 48 -20.56 -4.86 -0.05
N SER A 49 -19.86 -5.79 0.56
CA SER A 49 -20.43 -6.60 1.63
C SER A 49 -19.32 -7.12 2.54
N ASP A 50 -19.71 -7.55 3.72
CA ASP A 50 -18.76 -8.13 4.67
C ASP A 50 -18.20 -9.45 4.15
N VAL A 51 -19.03 -10.23 3.43
CA VAL A 51 -18.57 -11.48 2.84
C VAL A 51 -17.52 -11.21 1.77
N GLY A 52 -17.76 -10.23 0.90
CA GLY A 52 -16.80 -9.84 -0.11
C GLY A 52 -15.48 -9.37 0.50
N ARG A 53 -15.55 -8.61 1.61
CA ARG A 53 -14.36 -8.16 2.32
C ARG A 53 -13.56 -9.34 2.87
N ALA A 54 -14.26 -10.36 3.41
CA ALA A 54 -13.61 -11.55 3.93
C ALA A 54 -12.87 -12.32 2.83
N TYR A 55 -13.50 -12.47 1.66
CA TYR A 55 -12.85 -13.11 0.53
C TYR A 55 -11.63 -12.34 0.04
N ALA A 56 -11.72 -11.01 0.03
CA ALA A 56 -10.59 -10.17 -0.37
C ALA A 56 -9.41 -10.38 0.58
N ARG A 57 -9.68 -10.50 1.89
CA ARG A 57 -8.62 -10.73 2.86
C ARG A 57 -7.99 -12.12 2.70
N LEU A 58 -8.79 -13.12 2.34
CA LEU A 58 -8.25 -14.46 2.07
C LEU A 58 -7.27 -14.43 0.90
N ASP A 59 -7.56 -13.63 -0.12
CA ASP A 59 -6.67 -13.49 -1.27
C ASP A 59 -5.30 -12.96 -0.84
N THR A 60 -5.23 -12.12 0.20
CA THR A 60 -3.95 -11.55 0.64
C THR A 60 -3.03 -12.60 1.27
N MET A 61 -3.55 -13.78 1.55
CA MET A 61 -2.75 -14.86 2.12
C MET A 61 -1.96 -15.63 1.06
N SER A 62 -2.20 -15.35 -0.22
CA SER A 62 -1.43 -15.99 -1.28
C SER A 62 -0.06 -15.33 -1.38
N ASN A 63 0.96 -16.13 -1.69
CA ASN A 63 2.32 -15.63 -1.83
C ASN A 63 2.44 -14.61 -2.96
N GLN A 64 1.72 -14.85 -4.07
CA GLN A 64 1.78 -13.94 -5.20
C GLN A 64 1.23 -12.57 -4.85
N PHE A 65 0.09 -12.54 -4.14
CA PHE A 65 -0.52 -11.28 -3.75
C PHE A 65 0.40 -10.50 -2.80
N GLU A 66 0.98 -11.19 -1.83
CA GLU A 66 1.90 -10.56 -0.89
C GLU A 66 3.12 -10.00 -1.62
N THR A 67 3.68 -10.76 -2.55
CA THR A 67 4.83 -10.32 -3.33
C THR A 67 4.49 -9.07 -4.13
N ASP A 68 3.30 -9.05 -4.74
CA ASP A 68 2.86 -7.89 -5.53
C ASP A 68 2.73 -6.64 -4.67
N MET A 69 2.16 -6.78 -3.48
CA MET A 69 2.02 -5.65 -2.56
C MET A 69 3.38 -5.13 -2.11
N LEU A 70 4.28 -6.04 -1.74
CA LEU A 70 5.62 -5.65 -1.31
C LEU A 70 6.38 -4.95 -2.42
N ALA A 71 6.33 -5.51 -3.63
CA ALA A 71 7.00 -4.89 -4.77
C ALA A 71 6.48 -3.48 -5.01
N ALA A 72 5.16 -3.29 -4.90
CA ALA A 72 4.56 -1.97 -5.10
C ALA A 72 5.00 -0.99 -4.01
N LEU A 73 5.05 -1.44 -2.76
CA LEU A 73 5.48 -0.59 -1.65
C LEU A 73 6.96 -0.21 -1.75
N TYR A 74 7.81 -1.15 -2.12
CA TYR A 74 9.22 -0.85 -2.31
C TYR A 74 9.44 0.11 -3.47
N ALA A 75 8.67 -0.04 -4.55
CA ALA A 75 8.74 0.89 -5.67
C ALA A 75 8.32 2.29 -5.24
N GLY A 76 7.25 2.38 -4.42
CA GLY A 76 6.79 3.65 -3.89
C GLY A 76 7.82 4.30 -2.97
N ALA A 77 8.44 3.48 -2.11
CA ALA A 77 9.48 3.96 -1.20
C ALA A 77 10.68 4.49 -1.99
N ASN A 78 11.05 3.80 -3.05
CA ASN A 78 12.16 4.23 -3.90
C ASN A 78 11.84 5.55 -4.58
N MET A 79 10.61 5.71 -5.06
CA MET A 79 10.17 6.95 -5.69
C MET A 79 10.25 8.12 -4.71
N VAL A 80 9.73 7.92 -3.49
CA VAL A 80 9.75 8.95 -2.47
C VAL A 80 11.18 9.32 -2.07
N ARG A 81 12.06 8.33 -1.97
CA ARG A 81 13.45 8.55 -1.61
C ARG A 81 14.15 9.43 -2.65
N GLN A 82 13.83 9.23 -3.93
CA GLN A 82 14.44 9.97 -5.03
C GLN A 82 13.82 11.35 -5.20
N ARG A 83 12.53 11.51 -4.88
CA ARG A 83 11.78 12.74 -5.13
C ARG A 83 10.86 13.05 -3.95
N PRO A 84 11.42 13.40 -2.79
CA PRO A 84 10.57 13.74 -1.64
C PRO A 84 9.81 15.05 -1.94
N ARG A 85 8.56 15.09 -1.51
CA ARG A 85 7.71 16.26 -1.75
C ARG A 85 7.90 17.36 -0.72
N HIS A 86 8.78 17.15 0.25
CA HIS A 86 9.08 18.13 1.28
C HIS A 86 10.59 18.18 1.48
N PRO A 87 11.09 19.26 2.08
CA PRO A 87 12.52 19.33 2.36
C PRO A 87 12.93 18.17 3.25
N VAL A 88 14.05 17.54 2.89
CA VAL A 88 14.55 16.41 3.66
C VAL A 88 15.19 16.95 4.95
N ALA A 89 14.76 16.39 6.10
CA ALA A 89 15.37 16.75 7.38
C ALA A 89 16.79 16.17 7.42
N GLN A 90 17.72 17.02 7.80
CA GLN A 90 19.12 16.63 7.89
C GLN A 90 19.48 16.21 9.31
#